data_942ffd16c7316eaa28361044f80e930a
#
_entry.id   942ffd16c7316eaa28361044f80e930a
#
_cell.length_a   1.000
_cell.length_b   1.000
_cell.length_c   1.000
_cell.angle_alpha   90.00
_cell.angle_beta   90.00
_cell.angle_gamma   90.00
#
_symmetry.space_group_name_H-M   'P 1'
#
loop_
_entity.id
_entity.type
_entity.pdbx_description
1 polymer ?
#
loop_
_entity_poly.entity_id
_entity_poly.type
_entity_poly.pdbx_seq_one_letter_code
_entity_poly.pdbx_strand_id
1 'polypeptide(L)'
;MGTGARTWGTTTLTHTIQIKCTDYHKTKRNNLQKWHLNEYREMRRFVKLTVCAVRLYSGGRPPVPLGGRILTDPDDIFQHNMWDHVQWTEEEREKAQQKAEENSKDKIPLEEQSKYDREAHTYWDRFYEMHQSKFFRNRNWLFTEFPELLPPDAAGTESGNGEKHQPCGSSTLTSETDTFPGQHAAFRILEVGCGVGNSVFPIISTIRGRKAFLYCCDFSSRAVELIQEHPDYDPAVCHAFVRDIRDPTSPFPFPPESLDIILVVFVLSAIHPARAQGVVKSLAGQLKPGGIMLFRDYGRYDLSQLRFKTGQCLSENFYTRQDGTCVYFFTKDEVHHLFSNAGLEEIQNLEDRRLQVNRGKKVVMHRVWMQSKYRKPYLTSASV
;
A
#
# COMPACT_ATOMS: atom_id res chain seq x y z
N MET A 1 -25.80 -81.27 10.34
CA MET A 1 -25.59 -80.60 9.05
C MET A 1 -24.87 -79.26 9.36
N GLY A 2 -23.56 -79.24 9.12
CA GLY A 2 -22.71 -78.16 9.46
C GLY A 2 -22.51 -77.21 8.30
N THR A 3 -22.22 -75.95 8.58
CA THR A 3 -21.47 -75.07 7.70
C THR A 3 -20.57 -74.14 8.51
N GLY A 4 -19.29 -74.44 8.45
CA GLY A 4 -18.25 -73.57 9.02
C GLY A 4 -17.98 -72.39 8.09
N ALA A 5 -17.86 -71.21 8.64
CA ALA A 5 -17.36 -70.01 7.97
C ALA A 5 -15.95 -69.68 8.53
N ARG A 6 -14.97 -69.68 7.63
CA ARG A 6 -13.57 -69.27 7.96
C ARG A 6 -13.45 -67.76 7.79
N THR A 7 -13.06 -67.08 8.83
CA THR A 7 -12.61 -65.71 8.81
C THR A 7 -11.11 -65.68 8.38
N TRP A 8 -10.81 -64.99 7.29
CA TRP A 8 -9.44 -64.62 6.90
C TRP A 8 -9.21 -63.14 7.14
N GLY A 9 -8.04 -62.85 7.71
CA GLY A 9 -7.67 -61.57 8.32
C GLY A 9 -7.47 -60.41 7.37
N THR A 10 -7.89 -59.29 7.87
CA THR A 10 -7.77 -57.94 7.31
C THR A 10 -6.71 -57.05 7.98
N THR A 11 -5.63 -57.64 8.52
CA THR A 11 -4.68 -56.89 9.36
C THR A 11 -3.37 -56.49 8.64
N THR A 12 -3.11 -56.94 7.42
CA THR A 12 -1.81 -56.71 6.76
C THR A 12 -1.83 -55.60 5.68
N LEU A 13 -3.00 -55.13 5.22
CA LEU A 13 -3.07 -54.11 4.16
C LEU A 13 -3.08 -52.65 4.67
N THR A 14 -3.48 -52.43 5.91
CA THR A 14 -3.56 -51.08 6.49
C THR A 14 -2.18 -50.53 6.89
N HIS A 15 -1.22 -51.36 7.29
CA HIS A 15 0.11 -50.89 7.68
C HIS A 15 0.97 -50.46 6.48
N THR A 16 0.85 -51.11 5.34
CA THR A 16 1.65 -50.78 4.14
C THR A 16 1.19 -49.50 3.45
N ILE A 17 -0.11 -49.17 3.52
CA ILE A 17 -0.66 -47.94 2.96
C ILE A 17 -0.33 -46.73 3.83
N GLN A 18 -0.24 -46.89 5.16
CA GLN A 18 0.08 -45.81 6.10
C GLN A 18 1.55 -45.41 6.03
N ILE A 19 2.47 -46.35 5.80
CA ILE A 19 3.92 -46.06 5.63
C ILE A 19 4.17 -45.35 4.31
N LYS A 20 3.48 -45.69 3.22
CA LYS A 20 3.60 -44.99 1.93
C LYS A 20 3.04 -43.56 1.95
N CYS A 21 1.98 -43.30 2.72
CA CYS A 21 1.45 -41.95 2.87
C CYS A 21 2.36 -41.01 3.70
N THR A 22 3.00 -41.52 4.76
CA THR A 22 3.91 -40.71 5.59
C THR A 22 5.19 -40.33 4.85
N ASP A 23 5.73 -41.23 4.03
CA ASP A 23 6.95 -40.95 3.25
C ASP A 23 6.65 -39.99 2.08
N TYR A 24 5.48 -40.06 1.45
CA TYR A 24 5.07 -39.12 0.41
C TYR A 24 4.91 -37.69 0.95
N HIS A 25 4.34 -37.53 2.14
CA HIS A 25 4.21 -36.21 2.78
C HIS A 25 5.54 -35.63 3.28
N LYS A 26 6.48 -36.50 3.75
CA LYS A 26 7.83 -36.05 4.13
C LYS A 26 8.66 -35.60 2.93
N THR A 27 8.60 -36.32 1.82
CA THR A 27 9.31 -35.97 0.57
C THR A 27 8.74 -34.69 -0.05
N LYS A 28 7.41 -34.48 0.02
CA LYS A 28 6.79 -33.28 -0.46
C LYS A 28 7.09 -32.02 0.40
N ARG A 29 7.19 -32.16 1.74
CA ARG A 29 7.63 -31.08 2.63
C ARG A 29 9.10 -30.70 2.40
N ASN A 30 9.98 -31.65 2.22
CA ASN A 30 11.41 -31.41 1.97
C ASN A 30 11.65 -30.78 0.60
N ASN A 31 10.85 -31.11 -0.41
CA ASN A 31 10.88 -30.46 -1.74
C ASN A 31 10.31 -29.05 -1.71
N LEU A 32 9.24 -28.78 -0.94
CA LEU A 32 8.70 -27.43 -0.75
C LEU A 32 9.69 -26.51 -0.02
N GLN A 33 10.39 -27.00 1.01
CA GLN A 33 11.42 -26.19 1.68
C GLN A 33 12.65 -25.93 0.81
N LYS A 34 13.07 -26.88 -0.05
CA LYS A 34 14.13 -26.66 -1.04
C LYS A 34 13.72 -25.68 -2.15
N TRP A 35 12.45 -25.68 -2.56
CA TRP A 35 11.90 -24.73 -3.51
C TRP A 35 11.90 -23.30 -2.95
N HIS A 36 11.45 -23.12 -1.72
CA HIS A 36 11.47 -21.79 -1.07
C HIS A 36 12.88 -21.24 -0.85
N LEU A 37 13.86 -22.08 -0.58
CA LEU A 37 15.27 -21.67 -0.41
C LEU A 37 15.93 -21.27 -1.73
N ASN A 38 15.58 -21.90 -2.85
CA ASN A 38 16.07 -21.52 -4.18
C ASN A 38 15.40 -20.26 -4.70
N GLU A 39 14.08 -20.09 -4.54
CA GLU A 39 13.39 -18.85 -4.87
C GLU A 39 13.92 -17.66 -4.05
N TYR A 40 14.27 -17.86 -2.78
CA TYR A 40 14.86 -16.81 -1.94
C TYR A 40 16.29 -16.43 -2.38
N ARG A 41 17.07 -17.38 -2.90
CA ARG A 41 18.40 -17.09 -3.49
C ARG A 41 18.31 -16.40 -4.85
N GLU A 42 17.39 -16.79 -5.70
CA GLU A 42 17.15 -16.14 -6.99
C GLU A 42 16.54 -14.74 -6.82
N MET A 43 15.61 -14.54 -5.87
CA MET A 43 15.12 -13.19 -5.54
C MET A 43 16.23 -12.26 -5.04
N ARG A 44 17.18 -12.73 -4.22
CA ARG A 44 18.35 -11.92 -3.82
C ARG A 44 19.26 -11.53 -4.99
N ARG A 45 19.38 -12.40 -6.00
CA ARG A 45 20.09 -12.06 -7.25
C ARG A 45 19.31 -11.05 -8.10
N PHE A 46 18.00 -11.21 -8.21
CA PHE A 46 17.14 -10.27 -8.94
C PHE A 46 17.11 -8.90 -8.27
N VAL A 47 17.01 -8.82 -6.95
CA VAL A 47 17.05 -7.54 -6.21
C VAL A 47 18.41 -6.85 -6.42
N LYS A 48 19.53 -7.58 -6.43
CA LYS A 48 20.86 -7.00 -6.74
C LYS A 48 20.95 -6.52 -8.19
N LEU A 49 20.37 -7.22 -9.15
CA LEU A 49 20.36 -6.82 -10.57
C LEU A 49 19.38 -5.65 -10.82
N THR A 50 18.23 -5.61 -10.14
CA THR A 50 17.26 -4.51 -10.26
C THR A 50 17.81 -3.21 -9.65
N VAL A 51 18.52 -3.30 -8.52
CA VAL A 51 19.21 -2.13 -7.91
C VAL A 51 20.36 -1.63 -8.80
N CYS A 52 21.07 -2.50 -9.52
CA CYS A 52 22.05 -2.09 -10.53
C CYS A 52 21.41 -1.49 -11.80
N ALA A 53 20.25 -1.99 -12.24
CA ALA A 53 19.56 -1.45 -13.41
C ALA A 53 18.96 -0.06 -13.17
N VAL A 54 18.51 0.26 -11.95
CA VAL A 54 18.03 1.60 -11.59
C VAL A 54 19.16 2.65 -11.62
N ARG A 55 20.43 2.25 -11.49
CA ARG A 55 21.58 3.17 -11.60
C ARG A 55 21.93 3.65 -13.00
N LEU A 56 21.33 3.09 -14.05
CA LEU A 56 21.65 3.44 -15.43
C LEU A 56 20.61 4.35 -16.14
N TYR A 57 19.52 4.73 -15.46
CA TYR A 57 18.51 5.62 -16.03
C TYR A 57 18.51 6.99 -15.35
N SER A 58 19.55 7.79 -15.62
CA SER A 58 19.55 9.24 -15.34
C SER A 58 19.06 10.08 -16.54
N GLY A 59 18.24 9.51 -17.40
CA GLY A 59 17.57 10.21 -18.50
C GLY A 59 16.09 10.34 -18.21
N GLY A 60 15.53 11.52 -18.45
CA GLY A 60 14.18 11.98 -18.13
C GLY A 60 13.10 10.90 -18.07
N ARG A 61 12.31 10.94 -17.00
CA ARG A 61 11.23 9.98 -16.73
C ARG A 61 10.25 9.94 -17.89
N PRO A 62 9.81 8.75 -18.33
CA PRO A 62 8.65 8.67 -19.21
C PRO A 62 7.43 9.25 -18.48
N PRO A 63 6.59 10.04 -19.15
CA PRO A 63 5.39 10.65 -18.55
C PRO A 63 4.27 9.65 -18.22
N VAL A 64 4.53 8.34 -18.29
CA VAL A 64 3.55 7.25 -18.18
C VAL A 64 3.94 6.33 -17.03
N PRO A 65 2.98 5.82 -16.21
CA PRO A 65 3.24 4.83 -15.19
C PRO A 65 4.00 3.63 -15.73
N LEU A 66 4.96 3.13 -14.95
CA LEU A 66 5.80 2.02 -15.35
C LEU A 66 5.01 0.72 -15.42
N GLY A 67 4.63 0.34 -16.60
CA GLY A 67 4.03 -0.91 -16.99
C GLY A 67 4.09 -0.97 -18.50
N GLY A 68 4.86 -1.89 -19.06
CA GLY A 68 5.14 -1.94 -20.49
C GLY A 68 4.45 -3.09 -21.24
N ARG A 69 3.56 -3.83 -20.57
CA ARG A 69 2.88 -4.95 -21.21
C ARG A 69 1.56 -4.49 -21.81
N ILE A 70 1.62 -4.09 -23.04
CA ILE A 70 0.43 -3.70 -23.81
C ILE A 70 -0.14 -4.95 -24.48
N LEU A 71 -1.44 -5.19 -24.30
CA LEU A 71 -2.17 -6.23 -25.02
C LEU A 71 -2.49 -5.70 -26.42
N THR A 72 -1.78 -6.19 -27.43
CA THR A 72 -1.99 -5.82 -28.83
C THR A 72 -2.85 -6.83 -29.58
N ASP A 73 -2.78 -8.11 -29.19
CA ASP A 73 -3.58 -9.19 -29.75
C ASP A 73 -4.46 -9.82 -28.66
N PRO A 74 -5.78 -9.83 -28.79
CA PRO A 74 -6.69 -10.45 -27.83
C PRO A 74 -6.41 -11.93 -27.54
N ASP A 75 -5.84 -12.67 -28.50
CA ASP A 75 -5.52 -14.08 -28.35
C ASP A 75 -4.35 -14.29 -27.35
N ASP A 76 -3.53 -13.27 -27.16
CA ASP A 76 -2.39 -13.29 -26.22
C ASP A 76 -2.77 -13.03 -24.76
N ILE A 77 -4.04 -12.76 -24.48
CA ILE A 77 -4.52 -12.34 -23.15
C ILE A 77 -4.03 -13.23 -22.00
N PHE A 78 -3.87 -14.54 -22.26
CA PHE A 78 -3.41 -15.51 -21.26
C PHE A 78 -1.89 -15.74 -21.27
N GLN A 79 -1.10 -15.01 -22.04
CA GLN A 79 0.38 -15.13 -22.03
C GLN A 79 0.97 -14.59 -20.73
N HIS A 80 0.39 -13.50 -20.19
CA HIS A 80 0.87 -12.86 -18.96
C HIS A 80 -0.22 -12.79 -17.88
N ASN A 81 0.20 -12.57 -16.62
CA ASN A 81 -0.72 -12.42 -15.49
C ASN A 81 -1.30 -11.02 -15.38
N MET A 82 -0.75 -10.05 -16.11
CA MET A 82 -1.18 -8.66 -16.08
C MET A 82 -0.81 -7.96 -17.39
N TRP A 83 -1.72 -7.10 -17.83
CA TRP A 83 -1.55 -6.17 -18.94
C TRP A 83 -1.81 -4.76 -18.46
N ASP A 84 -1.01 -3.82 -18.92
CA ASP A 84 -1.04 -2.42 -18.52
C ASP A 84 -1.79 -1.56 -19.54
N HIS A 85 -2.25 -0.38 -19.13
CA HIS A 85 -2.88 0.65 -19.99
C HIS A 85 -4.07 0.16 -20.82
N VAL A 86 -4.88 -0.71 -20.25
CA VAL A 86 -6.03 -1.29 -20.95
C VAL A 86 -7.08 -0.20 -21.21
N GLN A 87 -7.46 -0.09 -22.48
CA GLN A 87 -8.54 0.79 -22.88
C GLN A 87 -9.86 0.02 -22.84
N TRP A 88 -10.90 0.64 -22.31
CA TRP A 88 -12.25 0.09 -22.32
C TRP A 88 -12.98 0.67 -23.51
N THR A 89 -13.77 -0.18 -24.16
CA THR A 89 -14.77 0.25 -25.11
C THR A 89 -15.88 1.00 -24.40
N GLU A 90 -16.67 1.78 -25.14
CA GLU A 90 -17.84 2.47 -24.57
C GLU A 90 -18.85 1.47 -24.01
N GLU A 91 -19.06 0.36 -24.72
CA GLU A 91 -19.96 -0.73 -24.28
C GLU A 91 -19.50 -1.35 -22.94
N GLU A 92 -18.19 -1.54 -22.73
CA GLU A 92 -17.64 -2.03 -21.45
C GLU A 92 -17.87 -1.03 -20.32
N ARG A 93 -17.73 0.28 -20.59
CA ARG A 93 -18.00 1.35 -19.63
C ARG A 93 -19.47 1.41 -19.24
N GLU A 94 -20.36 1.39 -20.22
CA GLU A 94 -21.80 1.39 -19.98
C GLU A 94 -22.23 0.17 -19.14
N LYS A 95 -21.73 -1.03 -19.47
CA LYS A 95 -22.00 -2.25 -18.69
C LYS A 95 -21.49 -2.13 -17.25
N ALA A 96 -20.30 -1.57 -17.06
CA ALA A 96 -19.74 -1.37 -15.73
C ALA A 96 -20.56 -0.35 -14.92
N GLN A 97 -20.98 0.73 -15.57
CA GLN A 97 -21.86 1.75 -14.97
C GLN A 97 -23.20 1.15 -14.56
N GLN A 98 -23.89 0.48 -15.48
CA GLN A 98 -25.16 -0.18 -15.19
C GLN A 98 -25.05 -1.17 -14.03
N LYS A 99 -23.94 -1.93 -13.97
CA LYS A 99 -23.69 -2.87 -12.88
C LYS A 99 -23.46 -2.17 -11.54
N ALA A 100 -22.73 -1.07 -11.52
CA ALA A 100 -22.52 -0.28 -10.32
C ALA A 100 -23.83 0.36 -9.81
N GLU A 101 -24.65 0.88 -10.73
CA GLU A 101 -25.98 1.41 -10.43
C GLU A 101 -26.92 0.34 -9.86
N GLU A 102 -26.92 -0.86 -10.47
CA GLU A 102 -27.71 -2.00 -9.97
C GLU A 102 -27.30 -2.37 -8.53
N ASN A 103 -25.99 -2.46 -8.25
CA ASN A 103 -25.48 -2.80 -6.94
C ASN A 103 -25.81 -1.72 -5.88
N SER A 104 -26.09 -0.48 -6.31
CA SER A 104 -26.36 0.68 -5.46
C SER A 104 -27.84 0.96 -5.23
N LYS A 105 -28.76 0.16 -5.84
CA LYS A 105 -30.20 0.40 -5.72
C LYS A 105 -30.71 0.30 -4.29
N ASP A 106 -30.27 -0.74 -3.57
CA ASP A 106 -30.66 -0.96 -2.19
C ASP A 106 -29.53 -0.50 -1.26
N LYS A 107 -29.73 0.66 -0.63
CA LYS A 107 -28.78 1.21 0.34
C LYS A 107 -29.09 0.69 1.73
N ILE A 108 -28.05 0.56 2.54
CA ILE A 108 -28.19 0.31 3.97
C ILE A 108 -28.93 1.52 4.60
N PRO A 109 -29.94 1.29 5.47
CA PRO A 109 -30.66 2.36 6.16
C PRO A 109 -29.73 3.34 6.89
N LEU A 110 -30.04 4.63 6.86
CA LEU A 110 -29.19 5.69 7.43
C LEU A 110 -28.88 5.47 8.92
N GLU A 111 -29.84 4.98 9.68
CA GLU A 111 -29.68 4.65 11.11
C GLU A 111 -28.63 3.55 11.33
N GLU A 112 -28.42 2.67 10.37
CA GLU A 112 -27.42 1.61 10.46
C GLU A 112 -26.05 2.03 9.92
N GLN A 113 -25.98 3.07 9.10
CA GLN A 113 -24.71 3.46 8.45
C GLN A 113 -23.69 4.00 9.44
N SER A 114 -24.13 4.72 10.49
CA SER A 114 -23.25 5.38 11.46
C SER A 114 -22.30 4.42 12.19
N LYS A 115 -22.70 3.14 12.34
CA LYS A 115 -21.86 2.12 12.99
C LYS A 115 -20.56 1.87 12.20
N TYR A 116 -20.62 1.87 10.88
CA TYR A 116 -19.45 1.57 10.03
C TYR A 116 -18.36 2.65 10.11
N ASP A 117 -18.75 3.92 10.34
CA ASP A 117 -17.79 4.99 10.59
C ASP A 117 -17.29 4.98 12.05
N ARG A 118 -18.20 4.83 13.02
CA ARG A 118 -17.86 4.87 14.45
C ARG A 118 -17.01 3.67 14.87
N GLU A 119 -17.33 2.48 14.37
CA GLU A 119 -16.70 1.21 14.76
C GLU A 119 -15.64 0.75 13.74
N ALA A 120 -15.25 1.62 12.82
CA ALA A 120 -14.30 1.29 11.75
C ALA A 120 -13.01 0.63 12.29
N HIS A 121 -12.44 1.15 13.41
CA HIS A 121 -11.24 0.58 14.01
C HIS A 121 -11.46 -0.87 14.47
N THR A 122 -12.62 -1.21 15.04
CA THR A 122 -12.94 -2.57 15.50
C THR A 122 -13.02 -3.56 14.31
N TYR A 123 -13.56 -3.13 13.17
CA TYR A 123 -13.61 -3.98 11.98
C TYR A 123 -12.20 -4.26 11.43
N TRP A 124 -11.32 -3.26 11.41
CA TRP A 124 -9.95 -3.42 10.97
C TRP A 124 -9.09 -4.20 11.97
N ASP A 125 -9.29 -4.03 13.29
CA ASP A 125 -8.62 -4.85 14.31
C ASP A 125 -8.94 -6.34 14.10
N ARG A 126 -10.23 -6.69 13.96
CA ARG A 126 -10.65 -8.07 13.66
C ARG A 126 -10.07 -8.59 12.34
N PHE A 127 -9.98 -7.73 11.34
CA PHE A 127 -9.36 -8.09 10.07
C PHE A 127 -7.88 -8.47 10.26
N TYR A 128 -7.12 -7.67 11.00
CA TYR A 128 -5.70 -7.95 11.25
C TYR A 128 -5.48 -9.12 12.22
N GLU A 129 -6.34 -9.31 13.22
CA GLU A 129 -6.35 -10.50 14.07
C GLU A 129 -6.50 -11.79 13.26
N MET A 130 -7.45 -11.80 12.33
CA MET A 130 -7.77 -12.98 11.49
C MET A 130 -6.70 -13.25 10.45
N HIS A 131 -6.20 -12.22 9.79
CA HIS A 131 -5.34 -12.35 8.60
C HIS A 131 -3.85 -12.17 8.91
N GLN A 132 -3.50 -11.46 9.98
CA GLN A 132 -2.13 -11.12 10.34
C GLN A 132 -1.36 -10.55 9.11
N SER A 133 -0.08 -10.90 8.93
CA SER A 133 0.74 -10.47 7.79
C SER A 133 0.51 -11.26 6.49
N LYS A 134 -0.47 -12.20 6.45
CA LYS A 134 -0.60 -13.17 5.34
C LYS A 134 -1.52 -12.71 4.21
N PHE A 135 -2.33 -11.68 4.42
CA PHE A 135 -3.35 -11.26 3.44
C PHE A 135 -2.78 -10.43 2.29
N PHE A 136 -1.99 -9.42 2.61
CA PHE A 136 -1.35 -8.58 1.60
C PHE A 136 0.09 -9.00 1.37
N ARG A 137 0.63 -8.66 0.18
CA ARG A 137 2.03 -8.87 -0.18
C ARG A 137 2.80 -7.58 -0.06
N ASN A 138 4.12 -7.68 0.22
CA ASN A 138 5.01 -6.53 0.21
C ASN A 138 4.93 -5.79 -1.13
N ARG A 139 4.81 -4.46 -1.05
CA ARG A 139 4.59 -3.57 -2.19
C ARG A 139 5.92 -3.13 -2.80
N ASN A 140 6.71 -4.07 -3.31
CA ASN A 140 8.01 -3.77 -3.93
C ASN A 140 7.89 -2.90 -5.18
N TRP A 141 6.71 -2.79 -5.76
CA TRP A 141 6.39 -1.94 -6.90
C TRP A 141 6.38 -0.43 -6.54
N LEU A 142 6.32 -0.06 -5.26
CA LEU A 142 6.23 1.33 -4.81
C LEU A 142 7.31 2.23 -5.41
N PHE A 143 8.57 1.77 -5.40
CA PHE A 143 9.69 2.57 -5.89
C PHE A 143 9.69 2.75 -7.41
N THR A 144 9.00 1.88 -8.12
CA THR A 144 8.79 1.99 -9.56
C THR A 144 7.74 3.06 -9.87
N GLU A 145 6.64 3.03 -9.14
CA GLU A 145 5.52 3.97 -9.31
C GLU A 145 5.76 5.33 -8.61
N PHE A 146 6.43 5.29 -7.47
CA PHE A 146 6.74 6.44 -6.62
C PHE A 146 8.25 6.54 -6.33
N PRO A 147 9.08 6.85 -7.33
CA PRO A 147 10.52 6.99 -7.14
C PRO A 147 10.88 8.15 -6.21
N GLU A 148 9.94 9.05 -5.91
CA GLU A 148 10.04 10.12 -4.92
C GLU A 148 10.25 9.60 -3.49
N LEU A 149 9.94 8.33 -3.22
CA LEU A 149 10.23 7.65 -1.94
C LEU A 149 11.74 7.41 -1.73
N LEU A 150 12.53 7.51 -2.78
CA LEU A 150 13.99 7.40 -2.66
C LEU A 150 14.55 8.74 -2.16
N PRO A 151 15.26 8.75 -1.02
CA PRO A 151 15.98 9.95 -0.59
C PRO A 151 16.86 10.46 -1.71
N PRO A 152 16.96 11.78 -1.95
CA PRO A 152 17.92 12.32 -2.89
C PRO A 152 19.29 11.80 -2.50
N ASP A 153 20.01 11.17 -3.41
CA ASP A 153 21.40 10.81 -3.17
C ASP A 153 22.14 12.10 -2.82
N ALA A 154 22.90 12.08 -1.76
CA ALA A 154 23.87 13.14 -1.49
C ALA A 154 24.89 13.09 -2.65
N ALA A 155 24.50 13.67 -3.78
CA ALA A 155 25.33 13.74 -4.96
C ALA A 155 26.53 14.60 -4.62
N GLY A 156 27.68 13.95 -4.47
CA GLY A 156 28.99 14.53 -4.70
C GLY A 156 29.33 15.78 -3.91
N THR A 157 29.73 15.62 -2.66
CA THR A 157 30.69 16.54 -2.03
C THR A 157 31.96 15.78 -1.69
N GLU A 158 32.65 15.30 -2.70
CA GLU A 158 34.08 15.06 -2.64
C GLU A 158 34.72 15.86 -3.76
N SER A 159 35.07 17.08 -3.48
CA SER A 159 36.27 17.77 -3.96
C SER A 159 36.16 19.27 -3.62
N GLY A 160 36.82 19.69 -2.61
CA GLY A 160 36.92 21.12 -2.23
C GLY A 160 37.76 21.30 -1.01
N ASN A 161 39.00 21.57 -1.23
CA ASN A 161 40.11 21.89 -0.29
C ASN A 161 39.67 22.57 1.01
N GLY A 162 40.37 22.16 2.06
CA GLY A 162 40.23 22.64 3.42
C GLY A 162 40.46 24.16 3.57
N GLU A 163 39.54 24.75 4.30
CA GLU A 163 39.82 25.89 5.16
C GLU A 163 39.23 25.62 6.53
N LYS A 164 40.14 25.52 7.50
CA LYS A 164 39.80 25.42 8.91
C LYS A 164 39.23 26.76 9.37
N HIS A 165 37.91 26.89 9.45
CA HIS A 165 37.33 27.93 10.29
C HIS A 165 37.01 27.36 11.68
N GLN A 166 37.72 27.89 12.66
CA GLN A 166 37.51 27.68 14.07
C GLN A 166 36.17 28.34 14.49
N PRO A 167 35.26 27.65 15.17
CA PRO A 167 34.04 28.29 15.62
C PRO A 167 34.34 29.15 16.86
N CYS A 168 34.06 30.42 16.71
CA CYS A 168 33.98 31.37 17.84
C CYS A 168 32.79 30.96 18.72
N GLY A 169 33.09 30.73 20.02
CA GLY A 169 32.09 30.37 21.01
C GLY A 169 31.08 31.50 21.24
N SER A 170 29.85 31.24 20.92
CA SER A 170 28.68 31.95 21.41
C SER A 170 27.82 30.95 22.14
N SER A 171 27.87 30.97 23.46
CA SER A 171 26.96 30.27 24.35
C SER A 171 25.60 30.91 24.28
N THR A 172 24.80 30.47 23.35
CA THR A 172 23.35 30.73 23.33
C THR A 172 22.69 29.64 24.16
N LEU A 173 22.00 30.02 25.23
CA LEU A 173 21.07 29.20 26.00
C LEU A 173 20.13 28.50 25.05
N THR A 174 20.34 27.21 24.79
CA THR A 174 19.41 26.37 24.05
C THR A 174 18.22 26.14 24.96
N SER A 175 17.08 26.80 24.60
CA SER A 175 15.78 26.34 25.04
C SER A 175 15.71 24.83 24.81
N GLU A 176 15.10 24.09 25.74
CA GLU A 176 14.78 22.67 25.58
C GLU A 176 14.04 22.51 24.26
N THR A 177 14.76 22.14 23.21
CA THR A 177 14.14 21.84 21.92
C THR A 177 13.47 20.49 22.08
N ASP A 178 12.13 20.46 21.99
CA ASP A 178 11.34 19.24 21.99
C ASP A 178 11.94 18.23 21.03
N THR A 179 12.52 17.17 21.58
CA THR A 179 13.12 16.11 20.77
C THR A 179 12.03 15.20 20.24
N PHE A 180 12.07 14.87 18.96
CA PHE A 180 11.12 13.95 18.34
C PHE A 180 11.85 12.88 17.53
N PRO A 181 11.25 11.69 17.35
CA PRO A 181 11.86 10.62 16.56
C PRO A 181 12.24 11.11 15.16
N GLY A 182 13.45 10.82 14.69
CA GLY A 182 13.91 11.21 13.37
C GLY A 182 14.21 12.69 13.16
N GLN A 183 14.37 13.49 14.22
CA GLN A 183 14.69 14.93 14.14
C GLN A 183 15.97 15.22 13.33
N HIS A 184 16.95 14.31 13.35
CA HIS A 184 18.23 14.45 12.63
C HIS A 184 18.20 13.93 11.19
N ALA A 185 17.07 13.36 10.74
CA ALA A 185 16.93 12.90 9.37
C ALA A 185 16.77 14.08 8.41
N ALA A 186 17.47 14.02 7.29
CA ALA A 186 17.36 15.02 6.23
C ALA A 186 16.10 14.81 5.37
N PHE A 187 15.59 13.57 5.30
CA PHE A 187 14.45 13.17 4.51
C PHE A 187 13.46 12.37 5.36
N ARG A 188 12.21 12.84 5.44
CA ARG A 188 11.19 12.25 6.30
C ARG A 188 9.97 11.84 5.50
N ILE A 189 9.57 10.60 5.70
CA ILE A 189 8.41 9.97 5.03
C ILE A 189 7.37 9.62 6.09
N LEU A 190 6.09 9.85 5.80
CA LEU A 190 4.97 9.30 6.57
C LEU A 190 4.16 8.36 5.69
N GLU A 191 3.94 7.12 6.12
CA GLU A 191 2.88 6.25 5.59
C GLU A 191 1.68 6.28 6.53
N VAL A 192 0.50 6.67 6.03
CA VAL A 192 -0.76 6.61 6.77
C VAL A 192 -1.53 5.34 6.40
N GLY A 193 -2.22 4.73 7.39
CA GLY A 193 -2.92 3.46 7.19
C GLY A 193 -1.95 2.35 6.77
N CYS A 194 -0.84 2.23 7.51
CA CYS A 194 0.27 1.34 7.15
C CYS A 194 -0.08 -0.15 7.26
N GLY A 195 -1.20 -0.48 7.93
CA GLY A 195 -1.60 -1.86 8.18
C GLY A 195 -0.47 -2.65 8.83
N VAL A 196 -0.22 -3.85 8.34
CA VAL A 196 0.82 -4.76 8.86
C VAL A 196 2.21 -4.54 8.21
N GLY A 197 2.45 -3.38 7.59
CA GLY A 197 3.78 -2.99 7.12
C GLY A 197 4.17 -3.43 5.71
N ASN A 198 3.21 -3.75 4.84
CA ASN A 198 3.52 -4.20 3.48
C ASN A 198 4.26 -3.18 2.60
N SER A 199 4.19 -1.88 2.92
CA SER A 199 5.02 -0.82 2.35
C SER A 199 6.17 -0.45 3.28
N VAL A 200 5.93 -0.47 4.60
CA VAL A 200 6.88 -0.08 5.66
C VAL A 200 8.20 -0.84 5.49
N PHE A 201 8.16 -2.18 5.44
CA PHE A 201 9.38 -2.98 5.38
C PHE A 201 10.18 -2.81 4.08
N PRO A 202 9.58 -2.75 2.88
CA PRO A 202 10.29 -2.33 1.67
C PRO A 202 10.95 -0.95 1.80
N ILE A 203 10.27 0.03 2.41
CA ILE A 203 10.83 1.38 2.61
C ILE A 203 11.99 1.33 3.61
N ILE A 204 11.83 0.70 4.80
CA ILE A 204 12.92 0.52 5.78
C ILE A 204 14.15 -0.10 5.13
N SER A 205 13.97 -1.18 4.36
CA SER A 205 15.07 -1.84 3.65
C SER A 205 15.82 -0.91 2.69
N THR A 206 15.10 0.05 2.09
CA THR A 206 15.66 0.98 1.11
C THR A 206 16.36 2.18 1.74
N ILE A 207 15.82 2.71 2.86
CA ILE A 207 16.36 3.91 3.51
C ILE A 207 17.42 3.60 4.57
N ARG A 208 17.59 2.33 4.97
CA ARG A 208 18.59 1.92 5.97
C ARG A 208 19.99 2.36 5.54
N GLY A 209 20.72 3.01 6.47
CA GLY A 209 22.03 3.58 6.21
C GLY A 209 22.02 4.94 5.48
N ARG A 210 20.85 5.53 5.25
CA ARG A 210 20.70 6.88 4.70
C ARG A 210 20.22 7.85 5.78
N LYS A 211 20.37 9.16 5.55
CA LYS A 211 19.84 10.20 6.45
C LYS A 211 18.33 10.39 6.24
N ALA A 212 17.57 9.28 6.33
CA ALA A 212 16.14 9.27 6.12
C ALA A 212 15.43 8.55 7.27
N PHE A 213 14.16 8.95 7.54
CA PHE A 213 13.36 8.40 8.62
C PHE A 213 11.92 8.17 8.14
N LEU A 214 11.34 7.03 8.52
CA LEU A 214 9.97 6.66 8.21
C LEU A 214 9.09 6.76 9.46
N TYR A 215 8.01 7.50 9.35
CA TYR A 215 6.88 7.39 10.27
C TYR A 215 5.80 6.52 9.62
N CYS A 216 5.14 5.68 10.39
CA CYS A 216 4.00 4.94 9.91
C CYS A 216 2.92 4.86 10.98
N CYS A 217 1.67 5.09 10.59
CA CYS A 217 0.56 5.03 11.52
C CYS A 217 -0.63 4.26 10.96
N ASP A 218 -1.35 3.64 11.87
CA ASP A 218 -2.66 3.04 11.63
C ASP A 218 -3.54 3.33 12.85
N PHE A 219 -4.88 3.34 12.68
CA PHE A 219 -5.78 3.49 13.81
C PHE A 219 -6.02 2.16 14.53
N SER A 220 -5.67 1.04 13.89
CA SER A 220 -5.66 -0.29 14.49
C SER A 220 -4.40 -0.47 15.34
N SER A 221 -4.58 -0.63 16.66
CA SER A 221 -3.47 -0.95 17.56
C SER A 221 -2.83 -2.29 17.20
N ARG A 222 -3.66 -3.26 16.77
CA ARG A 222 -3.17 -4.57 16.36
C ARG A 222 -2.26 -4.52 15.14
N ALA A 223 -2.56 -3.66 14.17
CA ALA A 223 -1.70 -3.45 13.01
C ALA A 223 -0.33 -2.89 13.41
N VAL A 224 -0.32 -1.89 14.28
CA VAL A 224 0.92 -1.26 14.76
C VAL A 224 1.76 -2.24 15.59
N GLU A 225 1.15 -3.02 16.47
CA GLU A 225 1.83 -4.09 17.23
C GLU A 225 2.53 -5.07 16.29
N LEU A 226 1.84 -5.56 15.24
CA LEU A 226 2.41 -6.49 14.26
C LEU A 226 3.61 -5.90 13.51
N ILE A 227 3.66 -4.57 13.29
CA ILE A 227 4.83 -3.91 12.73
C ILE A 227 5.97 -3.89 13.74
N GLN A 228 5.70 -3.49 14.99
CA GLN A 228 6.71 -3.37 16.04
C GLN A 228 7.32 -4.72 16.45
N GLU A 229 6.54 -5.79 16.37
CA GLU A 229 6.97 -7.18 16.62
C GLU A 229 7.76 -7.79 15.46
N HIS A 230 7.75 -7.16 14.26
CA HIS A 230 8.37 -7.74 13.07
C HIS A 230 9.90 -7.69 13.14
N PRO A 231 10.62 -8.78 12.77
CA PRO A 231 12.10 -8.83 12.86
C PRO A 231 12.83 -7.75 12.07
N ASP A 232 12.23 -7.23 11.03
CA ASP A 232 12.82 -6.17 10.19
C ASP A 232 12.48 -4.74 10.71
N TYR A 233 11.69 -4.62 11.78
CA TYR A 233 11.41 -3.32 12.41
C TYR A 233 12.68 -2.78 13.06
N ASP A 234 12.96 -1.51 12.79
CA ASP A 234 14.18 -0.85 13.29
C ASP A 234 13.81 0.55 13.78
N PRO A 235 13.74 0.75 15.11
CA PRO A 235 13.35 2.05 15.69
C PRO A 235 14.37 3.18 15.40
N ALA A 236 15.58 2.86 14.95
CA ALA A 236 16.55 3.88 14.54
C ALA A 236 16.17 4.55 13.21
N VAL A 237 15.34 3.92 12.38
CA VAL A 237 14.95 4.43 11.06
C VAL A 237 13.43 4.50 10.85
N CYS A 238 12.63 3.96 11.81
CA CYS A 238 11.17 3.92 11.69
C CYS A 238 10.50 4.14 13.05
N HIS A 239 9.42 4.93 13.06
CA HIS A 239 8.54 5.09 14.22
C HIS A 239 7.11 4.72 13.84
N ALA A 240 6.63 3.59 14.38
CA ALA A 240 5.27 3.11 14.21
C ALA A 240 4.41 3.53 15.42
N PHE A 241 3.24 4.14 15.16
CA PHE A 241 2.37 4.65 16.21
C PHE A 241 0.88 4.52 15.84
N VAL A 242 0.04 4.39 16.88
CA VAL A 242 -1.42 4.33 16.71
C VAL A 242 -1.96 5.75 16.54
N ARG A 243 -2.70 5.97 15.45
CA ARG A 243 -3.36 7.24 15.19
C ARG A 243 -4.55 7.09 14.26
N ASP A 244 -5.68 7.66 14.67
CA ASP A 244 -6.80 7.89 13.77
C ASP A 244 -6.60 9.21 13.03
N ILE A 245 -6.33 9.15 11.74
CA ILE A 245 -6.13 10.33 10.90
C ILE A 245 -7.41 11.14 10.67
N ARG A 246 -8.59 10.61 11.05
CA ARG A 246 -9.88 11.31 11.03
C ARG A 246 -10.04 12.26 12.21
N ASP A 247 -9.23 12.10 13.26
CA ASP A 247 -9.20 12.98 14.42
C ASP A 247 -8.17 14.09 14.24
N PRO A 248 -8.62 15.34 14.01
CA PRO A 248 -7.70 16.48 13.83
C PRO A 248 -7.04 16.93 15.14
N THR A 249 -7.55 16.50 16.30
CA THR A 249 -7.07 16.96 17.61
C THR A 249 -5.88 16.17 18.12
N SER A 250 -5.72 14.91 17.68
CA SER A 250 -4.59 14.07 18.06
C SER A 250 -3.30 14.58 17.38
N PRO A 251 -2.21 14.88 18.13
CA PRO A 251 -0.97 15.39 17.53
C PRO A 251 -0.19 14.29 16.80
N PHE A 252 0.62 14.68 15.82
CA PHE A 252 1.66 13.82 15.26
C PHE A 252 2.90 13.84 16.16
N PRO A 253 3.74 12.78 16.15
CA PRO A 253 4.98 12.73 16.92
C PRO A 253 6.13 13.56 16.31
N PHE A 254 5.81 14.53 15.48
CA PHE A 254 6.72 15.43 14.79
C PHE A 254 6.02 16.77 14.53
N PRO A 255 6.76 17.88 14.35
CA PRO A 255 6.16 19.19 14.10
C PRO A 255 5.51 19.28 12.73
N PRO A 256 4.50 20.18 12.55
CA PRO A 256 3.95 20.50 11.23
C PRO A 256 5.07 20.91 10.24
N GLU A 257 4.79 20.78 8.96
CA GLU A 257 5.69 21.17 7.86
C GLU A 257 7.09 20.52 7.93
N SER A 258 7.17 19.30 8.46
CA SER A 258 8.44 18.59 8.63
C SER A 258 8.66 17.43 7.67
N LEU A 259 7.61 17.01 6.93
CA LEU A 259 7.67 15.85 6.05
C LEU A 259 8.01 16.22 4.61
N ASP A 260 8.85 15.42 3.99
CA ASP A 260 9.15 15.50 2.55
C ASP A 260 8.13 14.72 1.72
N ILE A 261 7.70 13.56 2.23
CA ILE A 261 6.75 12.66 1.55
C ILE A 261 5.66 12.19 2.52
N ILE A 262 4.43 12.20 2.04
CA ILE A 262 3.32 11.45 2.66
C ILE A 262 2.81 10.42 1.67
N LEU A 263 2.76 9.15 2.09
CA LEU A 263 2.27 8.02 1.33
C LEU A 263 0.88 7.62 1.82
N VAL A 264 -0.10 7.63 0.89
CA VAL A 264 -1.51 7.31 1.16
C VAL A 264 -1.95 6.23 0.16
N VAL A 265 -1.87 4.96 0.57
CA VAL A 265 -2.10 3.82 -0.33
C VAL A 265 -3.19 2.91 0.20
N PHE A 266 -4.36 2.90 -0.44
CA PHE A 266 -5.57 2.17 -0.06
C PHE A 266 -6.10 2.52 1.34
N VAL A 267 -6.17 3.82 1.62
CA VAL A 267 -6.59 4.37 2.92
C VAL A 267 -7.81 5.26 2.80
N LEU A 268 -7.79 6.25 1.90
CA LEU A 268 -8.91 7.19 1.80
C LEU A 268 -10.21 6.50 1.39
N SER A 269 -10.13 5.42 0.62
CA SER A 269 -11.31 4.62 0.28
C SER A 269 -11.96 3.97 1.50
N ALA A 270 -11.21 3.68 2.55
CA ALA A 270 -11.73 3.09 3.79
C ALA A 270 -12.40 4.13 4.73
N ILE A 271 -12.25 5.42 4.43
CA ILE A 271 -12.78 6.53 5.21
C ILE A 271 -14.11 6.98 4.60
N HIS A 272 -15.06 7.37 5.46
CA HIS A 272 -16.32 7.94 5.00
C HIS A 272 -16.05 9.18 4.10
N PRO A 273 -16.63 9.26 2.88
CA PRO A 273 -16.30 10.31 1.91
C PRO A 273 -16.40 11.74 2.46
N ALA A 274 -17.38 12.02 3.34
CA ALA A 274 -17.53 13.33 3.95
C ALA A 274 -16.35 13.75 4.86
N ARG A 275 -15.53 12.80 5.32
CA ARG A 275 -14.35 13.09 6.15
C ARG A 275 -13.06 13.24 5.34
N ALA A 276 -13.03 12.74 4.10
CA ALA A 276 -11.82 12.66 3.28
C ALA A 276 -11.16 14.04 3.09
N GLN A 277 -11.95 15.10 2.86
CA GLN A 277 -11.42 16.45 2.69
C GLN A 277 -10.67 16.96 3.92
N GLY A 278 -11.23 16.74 5.13
CA GLY A 278 -10.58 17.12 6.39
C GLY A 278 -9.27 16.36 6.62
N VAL A 279 -9.27 15.07 6.29
CA VAL A 279 -8.07 14.22 6.38
C VAL A 279 -6.97 14.72 5.47
N VAL A 280 -7.25 14.93 4.18
CA VAL A 280 -6.25 15.40 3.21
C VAL A 280 -5.71 16.78 3.59
N LYS A 281 -6.58 17.69 4.07
CA LYS A 281 -6.15 19.02 4.56
C LYS A 281 -5.24 18.93 5.78
N SER A 282 -5.55 18.06 6.74
CA SER A 282 -4.71 17.83 7.92
C SER A 282 -3.34 17.28 7.55
N LEU A 283 -3.29 16.31 6.62
CA LEU A 283 -2.05 15.73 6.12
C LEU A 283 -1.21 16.73 5.33
N ALA A 284 -1.85 17.56 4.48
CA ALA A 284 -1.16 18.62 3.73
C ALA A 284 -0.43 19.62 4.66
N GLY A 285 -0.98 19.86 5.86
CA GLY A 285 -0.34 20.67 6.90
C GLY A 285 0.96 20.11 7.42
N GLN A 286 1.19 18.79 7.29
CA GLN A 286 2.42 18.15 7.76
C GLN A 286 3.55 18.18 6.72
N LEU A 287 3.25 18.44 5.45
CA LEU A 287 4.24 18.56 4.38
C LEU A 287 5.02 19.86 4.49
N LYS A 288 6.32 19.79 4.27
CA LYS A 288 7.16 20.97 3.97
C LYS A 288 6.66 21.65 2.70
N PRO A 289 6.91 22.96 2.51
CA PRO A 289 6.83 23.58 1.19
C PRO A 289 7.66 22.78 0.17
N GLY A 290 7.08 22.40 -0.96
CA GLY A 290 7.68 21.52 -1.95
C GLY A 290 7.55 20.01 -1.65
N GLY A 291 7.10 19.63 -0.47
CA GLY A 291 6.83 18.22 -0.10
C GLY A 291 5.69 17.60 -0.92
N ILE A 292 5.69 16.28 -1.07
CA ILE A 292 4.81 15.58 -2.00
C ILE A 292 3.93 14.57 -1.28
N MET A 293 2.63 14.57 -1.60
CA MET A 293 1.70 13.53 -1.22
C MET A 293 1.54 12.54 -2.38
N LEU A 294 1.82 11.27 -2.11
CA LEU A 294 1.73 10.15 -3.04
C LEU A 294 0.46 9.36 -2.72
N PHE A 295 -0.41 9.25 -3.68
CA PHE A 295 -1.73 8.64 -3.51
C PHE A 295 -1.95 7.49 -4.48
N ARG A 296 -2.48 6.37 -3.94
CA ARG A 296 -3.02 5.28 -4.75
C ARG A 296 -4.20 4.65 -4.04
N ASP A 297 -5.35 4.55 -4.75
CA ASP A 297 -6.56 3.95 -4.19
C ASP A 297 -7.47 3.38 -5.30
N TYR A 298 -8.59 2.80 -4.91
CA TYR A 298 -9.54 2.20 -5.85
C TYR A 298 -10.19 3.25 -6.74
N GLY A 299 -10.20 2.96 -8.05
CA GLY A 299 -10.89 3.75 -9.06
C GLY A 299 -12.30 3.25 -9.34
N ARG A 300 -13.14 4.12 -9.90
CA ARG A 300 -14.52 3.84 -10.29
C ARG A 300 -14.54 2.68 -11.29
N TYR A 301 -15.51 1.75 -11.10
CA TYR A 301 -15.70 0.55 -11.89
C TYR A 301 -14.58 -0.49 -11.76
N ASP A 302 -13.67 -0.39 -10.78
CA ASP A 302 -12.81 -1.52 -10.44
C ASP A 302 -13.65 -2.79 -10.22
N LEU A 303 -13.12 -3.94 -10.61
CA LEU A 303 -13.83 -5.20 -10.45
C LEU A 303 -14.35 -5.44 -9.03
N SER A 304 -13.66 -4.92 -8.01
CA SER A 304 -14.13 -5.03 -6.63
C SER A 304 -15.44 -4.28 -6.40
N GLN A 305 -15.66 -3.12 -7.06
CA GLN A 305 -16.95 -2.40 -7.04
C GLN A 305 -18.06 -3.23 -7.71
N LEU A 306 -17.76 -3.80 -8.86
CA LEU A 306 -18.76 -4.54 -9.65
C LEU A 306 -19.18 -5.88 -9.02
N ARG A 307 -18.44 -6.35 -8.02
CA ARG A 307 -18.73 -7.59 -7.27
C ARG A 307 -19.59 -7.38 -6.03
N PHE A 308 -19.84 -6.14 -5.61
CA PHE A 308 -20.75 -5.89 -4.51
C PHE A 308 -22.16 -6.34 -4.88
N LYS A 309 -22.90 -6.75 -3.85
CA LYS A 309 -24.30 -7.14 -3.98
C LYS A 309 -25.19 -5.99 -3.53
N THR A 310 -26.45 -6.03 -3.93
CA THR A 310 -27.50 -5.17 -3.36
C THR A 310 -27.52 -5.29 -1.84
N GLY A 311 -27.77 -4.20 -1.13
CA GLY A 311 -27.75 -4.16 0.33
C GLY A 311 -26.35 -4.03 0.97
N GLN A 312 -25.28 -3.80 0.19
CA GLN A 312 -23.96 -3.49 0.68
C GLN A 312 -23.55 -2.03 0.42
N CYS A 313 -24.39 -1.25 -0.23
CA CYS A 313 -24.16 0.16 -0.54
C CYS A 313 -24.55 1.05 0.66
N LEU A 314 -23.62 1.87 1.12
CA LEU A 314 -23.84 2.88 2.16
C LEU A 314 -24.32 4.20 1.53
N SER A 315 -23.57 4.69 0.57
CA SER A 315 -23.89 5.86 -0.24
C SER A 315 -23.35 5.67 -1.64
N GLU A 316 -23.55 6.64 -2.52
CA GLU A 316 -23.06 6.55 -3.88
C GLU A 316 -21.57 6.23 -3.92
N ASN A 317 -21.24 5.11 -4.60
CA ASN A 317 -19.86 4.58 -4.74
C ASN A 317 -19.13 4.22 -3.43
N PHE A 318 -19.85 4.16 -2.31
CA PHE A 318 -19.34 3.77 -1.00
C PHE A 318 -20.05 2.52 -0.49
N TYR A 319 -19.27 1.49 -0.20
CA TYR A 319 -19.79 0.16 0.12
C TYR A 319 -19.14 -0.41 1.38
N THR A 320 -19.87 -1.32 2.07
CA THR A 320 -19.30 -2.14 3.14
C THR A 320 -19.05 -3.56 2.66
N ARG A 321 -17.93 -4.15 3.07
CA ARG A 321 -17.62 -5.56 2.87
C ARG A 321 -18.27 -6.41 3.95
N GLN A 322 -18.23 -7.74 3.77
CA GLN A 322 -18.82 -8.69 4.73
C GLN A 322 -18.16 -8.64 6.12
N ASP A 323 -16.91 -8.24 6.21
CA ASP A 323 -16.16 -8.05 7.44
C ASP A 323 -16.42 -6.69 8.13
N GLY A 324 -17.28 -5.86 7.55
CA GLY A 324 -17.62 -4.52 8.05
C GLY A 324 -16.67 -3.41 7.61
N THR A 325 -15.55 -3.73 6.95
CA THR A 325 -14.67 -2.71 6.40
C THR A 325 -15.33 -2.02 5.20
N CYS A 326 -15.05 -0.73 5.03
CA CYS A 326 -15.64 0.08 3.96
C CYS A 326 -14.69 0.31 2.80
N VAL A 327 -15.27 0.65 1.64
CA VAL A 327 -14.50 1.06 0.47
C VAL A 327 -15.27 2.03 -0.41
N TYR A 328 -14.61 3.14 -0.75
CA TYR A 328 -15.03 4.12 -1.74
C TYR A 328 -14.28 3.93 -3.05
N PHE A 329 -14.90 4.29 -4.17
CA PHE A 329 -14.29 4.20 -5.49
C PHE A 329 -14.22 5.58 -6.12
N PHE A 330 -13.01 6.08 -6.35
CA PHE A 330 -12.72 7.44 -6.80
C PHE A 330 -12.76 7.60 -8.32
N THR A 331 -13.09 8.82 -8.77
CA THR A 331 -12.78 9.29 -10.12
C THR A 331 -11.57 10.22 -10.09
N LYS A 332 -10.99 10.50 -11.27
CA LYS A 332 -9.89 11.47 -11.41
C LYS A 332 -10.26 12.85 -10.89
N ASP A 333 -11.46 13.31 -11.24
CA ASP A 333 -11.93 14.65 -10.88
C ASP A 333 -12.16 14.79 -9.37
N GLU A 334 -12.72 13.75 -8.74
CA GLU A 334 -12.89 13.71 -7.28
C GLU A 334 -11.53 13.78 -6.56
N VAL A 335 -10.53 13.03 -7.05
CA VAL A 335 -9.18 13.09 -6.51
C VAL A 335 -8.58 14.47 -6.71
N HIS A 336 -8.71 15.05 -7.92
CA HIS A 336 -8.23 16.40 -8.20
C HIS A 336 -8.82 17.43 -7.22
N HIS A 337 -10.14 17.44 -7.09
CA HIS A 337 -10.82 18.39 -6.17
C HIS A 337 -10.40 18.18 -4.71
N LEU A 338 -10.29 16.92 -4.28
CA LEU A 338 -9.93 16.58 -2.90
C LEU A 338 -8.55 17.13 -2.50
N PHE A 339 -7.56 17.00 -3.36
CA PHE A 339 -6.19 17.43 -3.10
C PHE A 339 -5.98 18.93 -3.38
N SER A 340 -6.57 19.46 -4.45
CA SER A 340 -6.49 20.89 -4.79
C SER A 340 -7.18 21.76 -3.73
N ASN A 341 -8.34 21.33 -3.20
CA ASN A 341 -9.02 22.02 -2.10
C ASN A 341 -8.25 21.96 -0.76
N ALA A 342 -7.26 21.09 -0.66
CA ALA A 342 -6.31 21.06 0.46
C ALA A 342 -5.08 21.96 0.23
N GLY A 343 -5.05 22.73 -0.87
CA GLY A 343 -3.97 23.64 -1.23
C GLY A 343 -2.77 22.97 -1.88
N LEU A 344 -2.94 21.79 -2.46
CA LEU A 344 -1.88 21.05 -3.13
C LEU A 344 -1.96 21.20 -4.66
N GLU A 345 -0.83 21.28 -5.31
CA GLU A 345 -0.68 21.36 -6.77
C GLU A 345 -0.54 19.98 -7.38
N GLU A 346 -1.28 19.72 -8.46
CA GLU A 346 -1.20 18.45 -9.18
C GLU A 346 0.13 18.33 -9.93
N ILE A 347 0.88 17.25 -9.65
CA ILE A 347 2.02 16.82 -10.46
C ILE A 347 1.57 15.75 -11.45
N GLN A 348 0.73 14.84 -10.98
CA GLN A 348 0.23 13.72 -11.76
C GLN A 348 -1.10 13.26 -11.17
N ASN A 349 -2.08 12.96 -12.04
CA ASN A 349 -3.34 12.35 -11.63
C ASN A 349 -3.82 11.40 -12.73
N LEU A 350 -3.63 10.09 -12.49
CA LEU A 350 -3.85 9.05 -13.49
C LEU A 350 -4.88 8.04 -13.02
N GLU A 351 -5.67 7.58 -13.98
CA GLU A 351 -6.47 6.38 -13.85
C GLU A 351 -5.67 5.20 -14.43
N ASP A 352 -5.14 4.37 -13.54
CA ASP A 352 -4.32 3.20 -13.89
C ASP A 352 -5.25 2.00 -14.13
N ARG A 353 -5.49 1.67 -15.40
CA ARG A 353 -6.31 0.56 -15.84
C ARG A 353 -5.45 -0.61 -16.22
N ARG A 354 -5.69 -1.74 -15.57
CA ARG A 354 -4.96 -2.99 -15.84
C ARG A 354 -5.90 -4.16 -16.02
N LEU A 355 -5.46 -5.11 -16.83
CA LEU A 355 -6.12 -6.39 -16.96
C LEU A 355 -5.32 -7.43 -16.19
N GLN A 356 -5.87 -7.87 -15.08
CA GLN A 356 -5.27 -8.92 -14.26
C GLN A 356 -5.81 -10.28 -14.72
N VAL A 357 -4.93 -11.24 -14.97
CA VAL A 357 -5.29 -12.51 -15.58
C VAL A 357 -4.91 -13.68 -14.69
N ASN A 358 -5.88 -14.52 -14.38
CA ASN A 358 -5.63 -15.83 -13.80
C ASN A 358 -5.54 -16.87 -14.91
N ARG A 359 -4.32 -17.20 -15.35
CA ARG A 359 -4.09 -18.12 -16.46
C ARG A 359 -4.57 -19.55 -16.20
N GLY A 360 -4.49 -20.01 -14.94
CA GLY A 360 -4.94 -21.35 -14.57
C GLY A 360 -6.46 -21.52 -14.61
N LYS A 361 -7.20 -20.47 -14.20
CA LYS A 361 -8.67 -20.47 -14.20
C LYS A 361 -9.26 -19.82 -15.45
N LYS A 362 -8.45 -19.30 -16.35
CA LYS A 362 -8.85 -18.51 -17.52
C LYS A 362 -9.83 -17.39 -17.17
N VAL A 363 -9.55 -16.67 -16.06
CA VAL A 363 -10.37 -15.55 -15.59
C VAL A 363 -9.63 -14.25 -15.83
N VAL A 364 -10.34 -13.30 -16.40
CA VAL A 364 -9.87 -11.96 -16.70
C VAL A 364 -10.53 -10.96 -15.74
N MET A 365 -9.77 -10.03 -15.20
CA MET A 365 -10.20 -9.10 -14.18
C MET A 365 -9.76 -7.68 -14.52
N HIS A 366 -10.70 -6.81 -14.86
CA HIS A 366 -10.44 -5.40 -15.05
C HIS A 366 -10.19 -4.73 -13.69
N ARG A 367 -9.03 -4.10 -13.57
CA ARG A 367 -8.65 -3.37 -12.35
C ARG A 367 -8.49 -1.90 -12.69
N VAL A 368 -9.02 -1.07 -11.80
CA VAL A 368 -8.94 0.39 -11.92
C VAL A 368 -8.45 0.97 -10.62
N TRP A 369 -7.37 1.74 -10.68
CA TRP A 369 -6.83 2.49 -9.55
C TRP A 369 -6.60 3.95 -9.93
N MET A 370 -6.82 4.83 -8.97
CA MET A 370 -6.31 6.19 -9.04
C MET A 370 -4.87 6.19 -8.58
N GLN A 371 -3.98 6.85 -9.32
CA GLN A 371 -2.58 7.04 -8.94
C GLN A 371 -2.19 8.49 -9.16
N SER A 372 -1.83 9.17 -8.07
CA SER A 372 -1.68 10.60 -8.10
C SER A 372 -0.52 11.08 -7.25
N LYS A 373 0.02 12.24 -7.64
CA LYS A 373 1.09 12.94 -6.94
C LYS A 373 0.71 14.40 -6.86
N TYR A 374 0.73 14.94 -5.64
CA TYR A 374 0.39 16.33 -5.38
C TYR A 374 1.49 16.97 -4.54
N ARG A 375 1.84 18.22 -4.84
CA ARG A 375 2.90 18.97 -4.17
C ARG A 375 2.32 20.09 -3.33
N LYS A 376 2.85 20.29 -2.12
CA LYS A 376 2.63 21.51 -1.38
C LYS A 376 3.39 22.66 -2.07
N PRO A 377 2.74 23.78 -2.43
CA PRO A 377 3.40 24.91 -3.07
C PRO A 377 4.65 25.36 -2.29
N TYR A 378 5.65 25.84 -3.02
CA TYR A 378 6.74 26.57 -2.38
C TYR A 378 6.21 27.90 -1.84
N LEU A 379 6.74 28.35 -0.72
CA LEU A 379 6.44 29.70 -0.25
C LEU A 379 6.93 30.67 -1.33
N THR A 380 6.02 31.25 -2.07
CA THR A 380 6.34 32.41 -2.90
C THR A 380 6.73 33.52 -1.95
N SER A 381 7.94 34.04 -2.08
CA SER A 381 8.30 35.29 -1.44
C SER A 381 7.31 36.35 -1.95
N ALA A 382 6.20 36.53 -1.21
CA ALA A 382 5.31 37.65 -1.44
C ALA A 382 6.18 38.88 -1.27
N SER A 383 6.30 39.62 -2.35
CA SER A 383 6.87 40.97 -2.39
C SER A 383 6.37 41.76 -1.20
N VAL A 384 7.30 42.09 -0.32
CA VAL A 384 7.13 43.09 0.75
C VAL A 384 6.89 44.44 0.10
#